data_dc43e86be76b6bf0405fb0a84d42765a
#
_entry.id   dc43e86be76b6bf0405fb0a84d42765a
#
_cell.length_a   1.000
_cell.length_b   1.000
_cell.length_c   1.000
_cell.angle_alpha   90.00
_cell.angle_beta   90.00
_cell.angle_gamma   90.00
#
_symmetry.space_group_name_H-M   'P 1'
#
loop_
_entity.id
_entity.type
_entity.pdbx_description
1 polymer ?
#
loop_
_entity_poly.entity_id
_entity_poly.type
_entity_poly.pdbx_seq_one_letter_code
_entity_poly.pdbx_strand_id
1 'polypeptide(L)'
;MDKISVNKLVEEVKSNLPREIIVSIAQSCLNENTDSQTTIKNFENELYKYTLNVQKKVINCTGTLLHTNLGRAQTDINFTGGSTNIEYDILNNRRGKRNEFLNQSMNLLLGSEDVCFVNNNASSLYITLKTLKNIYGKKSVIISRGEIIEIGGSYRLPEIIQETDLKMVEIGTTNKTKITDYEKALKENEDSLILKVHRSNFSINGFVEEVNLKDLKSLTESHNSILIHDLGSGLVASRKFLEKENIDIFDDEPTVQESLRQGADLVMFSGDKLFGSLQSGIIAGDKEMIQSIKESPLFRTYRCSPLTLFELQETTNKYVSKNEIEIPLWKMIAMNYEELENRIKSITENLKIKHEVVHDNSVMGGGTLPNKFIASPVIQISELENTNLMSKLIHNEIPIIPRINKNNIIIDLSLIHI
;
A
#
# COMPACT_ATOMS: atom_id res chain seq x y z
N MET A 1 -47.06 29.48 -5.41
CA MET A 1 -45.96 28.60 -5.84
C MET A 1 -46.12 27.28 -5.07
N ASP A 2 -46.41 26.21 -5.76
CA ASP A 2 -46.57 24.88 -5.10
C ASP A 2 -45.24 24.46 -4.49
N LYS A 3 -45.20 24.36 -3.14
CA LYS A 3 -44.02 23.83 -2.43
C LYS A 3 -43.92 22.36 -2.74
N ILE A 4 -42.81 21.95 -3.32
CA ILE A 4 -42.49 20.54 -3.51
C ILE A 4 -42.31 19.85 -2.13
N SER A 5 -42.77 18.61 -2.02
CA SER A 5 -42.65 17.84 -0.79
C SER A 5 -41.50 16.82 -0.87
N VAL A 6 -40.96 16.40 0.30
CA VAL A 6 -39.96 15.31 0.38
C VAL A 6 -40.45 14.07 -0.35
N ASN A 7 -41.72 13.66 -0.14
CA ASN A 7 -42.26 12.47 -0.76
C ASN A 7 -42.22 12.56 -2.29
N LYS A 8 -42.58 13.71 -2.87
CA LYS A 8 -42.56 13.90 -4.31
C LYS A 8 -41.14 13.81 -4.88
N LEU A 9 -40.13 14.37 -4.21
CA LEU A 9 -38.73 14.23 -4.63
C LEU A 9 -38.24 12.78 -4.56
N VAL A 10 -38.62 12.03 -3.53
CA VAL A 10 -38.15 10.68 -3.28
C VAL A 10 -38.83 9.62 -4.17
N GLU A 11 -40.12 9.79 -4.49
CA GLU A 11 -40.90 8.84 -5.30
C GLU A 11 -40.49 8.81 -6.79
N GLU A 12 -40.00 9.92 -7.32
CA GLU A 12 -39.59 10.05 -8.72
C GLU A 12 -38.16 9.54 -8.98
N VAL A 13 -37.39 9.20 -7.91
CA VAL A 13 -35.97 8.83 -8.02
C VAL A 13 -35.77 7.34 -8.15
N LYS A 14 -35.10 6.91 -9.21
CA LYS A 14 -34.52 5.57 -9.35
C LYS A 14 -33.07 5.58 -8.84
N SER A 15 -32.86 5.10 -7.63
CA SER A 15 -31.52 5.02 -7.01
C SER A 15 -31.39 3.72 -6.20
N ASN A 16 -30.17 3.17 -6.18
CA ASN A 16 -29.81 2.03 -5.34
C ASN A 16 -29.41 2.45 -3.91
N LEU A 17 -29.47 3.74 -3.59
CA LEU A 17 -29.19 4.23 -2.24
C LEU A 17 -30.33 3.87 -1.28
N PRO A 18 -30.02 3.66 0.01
CA PRO A 18 -31.05 3.50 1.05
C PRO A 18 -32.02 4.69 1.07
N ARG A 19 -33.31 4.39 1.23
CA ARG A 19 -34.38 5.42 1.19
C ARG A 19 -34.12 6.55 2.18
N GLU A 20 -33.62 6.23 3.36
CA GLU A 20 -33.33 7.19 4.44
C GLU A 20 -32.29 8.23 4.01
N ILE A 21 -31.30 7.83 3.23
CA ILE A 21 -30.29 8.75 2.67
C ILE A 21 -30.95 9.68 1.64
N ILE A 22 -31.76 9.13 0.74
CA ILE A 22 -32.46 9.93 -0.27
C ILE A 22 -33.39 10.95 0.40
N VAL A 23 -34.11 10.54 1.44
CA VAL A 23 -34.98 11.42 2.26
C VAL A 23 -34.15 12.52 2.94
N SER A 24 -33.02 12.20 3.50
CA SER A 24 -32.13 13.17 4.18
C SER A 24 -31.62 14.23 3.18
N ILE A 25 -31.20 13.81 2.00
CA ILE A 25 -30.76 14.75 0.93
C ILE A 25 -31.93 15.64 0.50
N ALA A 26 -33.13 15.07 0.29
CA ALA A 26 -34.33 15.83 -0.08
C ALA A 26 -34.69 16.88 0.98
N GLN A 27 -34.63 16.51 2.27
CA GLN A 27 -34.87 17.44 3.37
C GLN A 27 -33.86 18.59 3.41
N SER A 28 -32.57 18.32 3.19
CA SER A 28 -31.55 19.33 3.14
C SER A 28 -31.81 20.35 2.04
N CYS A 29 -32.13 19.89 0.83
CA CYS A 29 -32.44 20.79 -0.31
C CYS A 29 -33.72 21.62 -0.11
N LEU A 30 -34.72 21.12 0.61
CA LEU A 30 -35.93 21.83 0.93
C LEU A 30 -35.74 22.97 1.95
N ASN A 31 -34.72 22.86 2.80
CA ASN A 31 -34.39 23.87 3.81
C ASN A 31 -33.69 25.12 3.22
N GLU A 32 -33.24 25.08 1.97
CA GLU A 32 -32.51 26.17 1.30
C GLU A 32 -33.39 27.32 0.82
N ASN A 33 -34.70 27.32 1.04
CA ASN A 33 -35.68 28.38 0.65
C ASN A 33 -35.61 28.75 -0.83
N THR A 34 -35.40 27.81 -1.72
CA THR A 34 -35.36 27.98 -3.18
C THR A 34 -36.75 27.69 -3.81
N ASP A 35 -36.95 28.13 -5.06
CA ASP A 35 -38.13 27.73 -5.83
C ASP A 35 -38.09 26.21 -6.14
N SER A 36 -39.27 25.67 -6.54
CA SER A 36 -39.43 24.21 -6.75
C SER A 36 -38.52 23.64 -7.83
N GLN A 37 -38.23 24.38 -8.91
CA GLN A 37 -37.36 23.91 -10.01
C GLN A 37 -35.89 23.88 -9.56
N THR A 38 -35.44 24.89 -8.86
CA THR A 38 -34.10 24.97 -8.27
C THR A 38 -33.93 23.90 -7.22
N THR A 39 -34.93 23.62 -6.37
CA THR A 39 -34.90 22.55 -5.37
C THR A 39 -34.75 21.16 -6.00
N ILE A 40 -35.50 20.88 -7.09
CA ILE A 40 -35.34 19.59 -7.82
C ILE A 40 -33.93 19.44 -8.35
N LYS A 41 -33.41 20.48 -9.02
CA LYS A 41 -32.06 20.47 -9.60
C LYS A 41 -30.99 20.28 -8.52
N ASN A 42 -31.12 21.00 -7.41
CA ASN A 42 -30.19 20.82 -6.26
C ASN A 42 -30.26 19.40 -5.70
N PHE A 43 -31.43 18.85 -5.53
CA PHE A 43 -31.64 17.49 -5.06
C PHE A 43 -31.01 16.46 -6.01
N GLU A 44 -31.25 16.55 -7.31
CA GLU A 44 -30.62 15.67 -8.31
C GLU A 44 -29.09 15.78 -8.27
N ASN A 45 -28.54 17.00 -8.17
CA ASN A 45 -27.11 17.22 -8.08
C ASN A 45 -26.50 16.64 -6.79
N GLU A 46 -27.13 16.86 -5.62
CA GLU A 46 -26.62 16.34 -4.36
C GLU A 46 -26.74 14.81 -4.28
N LEU A 47 -27.84 14.25 -4.76
CA LEU A 47 -28.01 12.81 -4.88
C LEU A 47 -26.95 12.18 -5.77
N TYR A 48 -26.68 12.84 -6.89
CA TYR A 48 -25.66 12.43 -7.84
C TYR A 48 -24.24 12.50 -7.22
N LYS A 49 -23.87 13.62 -6.58
CA LYS A 49 -22.59 13.73 -5.85
C LYS A 49 -22.44 12.65 -4.79
N TYR A 50 -23.51 12.39 -4.03
CA TYR A 50 -23.50 11.33 -3.02
C TYR A 50 -23.24 9.96 -3.67
N THR A 51 -23.92 9.64 -4.77
CA THR A 51 -23.76 8.38 -5.51
C THR A 51 -22.34 8.24 -6.08
N LEU A 52 -21.71 9.31 -6.50
CA LEU A 52 -20.33 9.29 -6.99
C LEU A 52 -19.33 8.97 -5.86
N ASN A 53 -19.58 9.44 -4.64
CA ASN A 53 -18.69 9.30 -3.51
C ASN A 53 -18.84 7.97 -2.76
N VAL A 54 -19.85 7.15 -3.10
CA VAL A 54 -19.94 5.78 -2.56
C VAL A 54 -18.74 4.96 -3.03
N GLN A 55 -18.07 4.27 -2.10
CA GLN A 55 -16.96 3.39 -2.45
C GLN A 55 -17.43 2.31 -3.44
N LYS A 56 -16.76 2.22 -4.57
CA LYS A 56 -17.08 1.27 -5.65
C LYS A 56 -15.84 0.87 -6.43
N LYS A 57 -15.95 -0.22 -7.20
CA LYS A 57 -14.92 -0.60 -8.17
C LYS A 57 -14.72 0.53 -9.18
N VAL A 58 -13.48 0.80 -9.54
CA VAL A 58 -13.08 1.73 -10.61
C VAL A 58 -12.05 1.05 -11.51
N ILE A 59 -11.92 1.54 -12.73
CA ILE A 59 -10.87 1.11 -13.66
C ILE A 59 -9.74 2.13 -13.55
N ASN A 60 -8.57 1.68 -13.09
CA ASN A 60 -7.39 2.51 -12.99
C ASN A 60 -6.70 2.61 -14.36
N CYS A 61 -6.79 3.76 -15.00
CA CYS A 61 -6.10 4.09 -16.25
C CYS A 61 -5.11 5.25 -16.06
N THR A 62 -4.64 5.49 -14.82
CA THR A 62 -3.77 6.62 -14.51
C THR A 62 -2.32 6.44 -14.91
N GLY A 63 -1.85 5.19 -15.17
CA GLY A 63 -0.44 4.88 -15.32
C GLY A 63 0.32 4.80 -13.99
N THR A 64 -0.38 4.69 -12.85
CA THR A 64 0.22 4.51 -11.52
C THR A 64 -0.26 3.20 -10.92
N LEU A 65 0.63 2.19 -10.81
CA LEU A 65 0.27 0.84 -10.38
C LEU A 65 -0.26 0.81 -8.94
N LEU A 66 0.53 1.30 -8.00
CA LEU A 66 0.19 1.36 -6.58
C LEU A 66 -0.42 2.72 -6.22
N HIS A 67 -1.51 3.10 -6.92
CA HIS A 67 -2.11 4.41 -6.75
C HIS A 67 -2.72 4.58 -5.35
N THR A 68 -2.16 5.46 -4.54
CA THR A 68 -2.52 5.64 -3.12
C THR A 68 -4.01 5.89 -2.92
N ASN A 69 -4.62 6.75 -3.75
CA ASN A 69 -6.03 7.10 -3.61
C ASN A 69 -6.99 6.04 -4.21
N LEU A 70 -6.46 5.01 -4.89
CA LEU A 70 -7.23 3.91 -5.47
C LEU A 70 -7.00 2.57 -4.73
N GLY A 71 -6.40 2.61 -3.54
CA GLY A 71 -6.23 1.43 -2.69
C GLY A 71 -4.89 0.71 -2.86
N ARG A 72 -3.94 1.26 -3.64
CA ARG A 72 -2.61 0.70 -3.94
C ARG A 72 -2.68 -0.64 -4.69
N ALA A 73 -2.16 -1.75 -4.12
CA ALA A 73 -2.18 -3.05 -4.80
C ALA A 73 -3.60 -3.53 -5.07
N GLN A 74 -3.84 -3.96 -6.31
CA GLN A 74 -5.08 -4.61 -6.68
C GLN A 74 -5.03 -6.08 -6.24
N THR A 75 -6.16 -6.62 -5.80
CA THR A 75 -6.30 -8.01 -5.33
C THR A 75 -7.52 -8.67 -5.94
N ASP A 76 -7.46 -9.98 -6.10
CA ASP A 76 -8.58 -10.83 -6.56
C ASP A 76 -9.23 -11.55 -5.39
N ILE A 77 -9.78 -10.79 -4.43
CA ILE A 77 -10.37 -11.38 -3.23
C ILE A 77 -11.56 -12.26 -3.61
N ASN A 78 -11.43 -13.56 -3.38
CA ASN A 78 -12.52 -14.52 -3.55
C ASN A 78 -13.02 -15.04 -2.19
N PHE A 79 -13.34 -14.12 -1.29
CA PHE A 79 -13.90 -14.47 0.01
C PHE A 79 -15.43 -14.46 -0.04
N THR A 80 -16.03 -15.62 0.05
CA THR A 80 -17.49 -15.78 -0.05
C THR A 80 -18.25 -15.48 1.26
N GLY A 81 -17.54 -15.08 2.32
CA GLY A 81 -18.10 -14.83 3.65
C GLY A 81 -18.26 -16.10 4.48
N GLY A 82 -18.87 -15.94 5.65
CA GLY A 82 -19.11 -17.03 6.58
C GLY A 82 -18.10 -17.14 7.73
N SER A 83 -18.22 -18.20 8.53
CA SER A 83 -17.30 -18.49 9.63
C SER A 83 -16.01 -19.12 9.11
N THR A 84 -14.87 -18.77 9.70
CA THR A 84 -13.56 -19.31 9.36
C THR A 84 -12.89 -19.92 10.59
N ASN A 85 -11.94 -20.79 10.36
CA ASN A 85 -11.13 -21.43 11.42
C ASN A 85 -9.94 -20.58 11.90
N ILE A 86 -10.03 -19.27 11.81
CA ILE A 86 -8.92 -18.33 12.06
C ILE A 86 -8.22 -18.50 13.42
N GLU A 87 -8.96 -18.94 14.45
CA GLU A 87 -8.43 -19.29 15.79
C GLU A 87 -8.97 -20.67 16.24
N TYR A 88 -9.31 -21.56 15.31
CA TYR A 88 -9.89 -22.84 15.62
C TYR A 88 -9.07 -24.01 15.05
N ASP A 89 -8.64 -24.91 15.94
CA ASP A 89 -7.97 -26.15 15.58
C ASP A 89 -9.02 -27.22 15.25
N ILE A 90 -9.24 -27.43 13.96
CA ILE A 90 -10.27 -28.33 13.44
C ILE A 90 -9.96 -29.79 13.86
N LEU A 91 -8.68 -30.20 13.85
CA LEU A 91 -8.29 -31.56 14.16
C LEU A 91 -8.58 -31.94 15.62
N ASN A 92 -8.33 -31.02 16.54
CA ASN A 92 -8.50 -31.26 17.96
C ASN A 92 -9.81 -30.67 18.53
N ASN A 93 -10.66 -30.10 17.68
CA ASN A 93 -11.95 -29.50 18.05
C ASN A 93 -11.85 -28.53 19.24
N ARG A 94 -10.86 -27.61 19.19
CA ARG A 94 -10.57 -26.68 20.28
C ARG A 94 -10.06 -25.34 19.73
N ARG A 95 -9.93 -24.35 20.61
CA ARG A 95 -9.28 -23.10 20.25
C ARG A 95 -7.81 -23.34 19.83
N GLY A 96 -7.48 -22.89 18.63
CA GLY A 96 -6.15 -22.90 18.05
C GLY A 96 -5.43 -21.55 18.19
N LYS A 97 -4.24 -21.49 17.62
CA LYS A 97 -3.50 -20.24 17.44
C LYS A 97 -4.08 -19.47 16.24
N ARG A 98 -4.14 -18.14 16.38
CA ARG A 98 -4.64 -17.29 15.30
C ARG A 98 -3.71 -17.38 14.08
N ASN A 99 -4.31 -17.59 12.89
CA ASN A 99 -3.63 -17.61 11.58
C ASN A 99 -2.34 -18.45 11.53
N GLU A 100 -2.31 -19.60 12.21
CA GLU A 100 -1.10 -20.44 12.33
C GLU A 100 -0.56 -20.89 10.97
N PHE A 101 -1.43 -21.26 10.03
CA PHE A 101 -1.02 -21.66 8.69
C PHE A 101 -0.35 -20.51 7.93
N LEU A 102 -0.91 -19.30 7.98
CA LEU A 102 -0.31 -18.13 7.37
C LEU A 102 1.07 -17.82 7.98
N ASN A 103 1.22 -17.94 9.31
CA ASN A 103 2.50 -17.74 9.97
C ASN A 103 3.55 -18.73 9.44
N GLN A 104 3.20 -20.01 9.32
CA GLN A 104 4.12 -21.04 8.83
C GLN A 104 4.50 -20.79 7.36
N SER A 105 3.53 -20.50 6.50
CA SER A 105 3.77 -20.24 5.08
C SER A 105 4.61 -18.97 4.88
N MET A 106 4.37 -17.92 5.65
CA MET A 106 5.12 -16.68 5.57
C MET A 106 6.56 -16.86 6.09
N ASN A 107 6.75 -17.57 7.19
CA ASN A 107 8.09 -17.90 7.69
C ASN A 107 8.90 -18.69 6.65
N LEU A 108 8.26 -19.66 5.98
CA LEU A 108 8.90 -20.42 4.90
C LEU A 108 9.28 -19.51 3.73
N LEU A 109 8.39 -18.60 3.34
CA LEU A 109 8.61 -17.65 2.24
C LEU A 109 9.75 -16.68 2.53
N LEU A 110 9.77 -16.13 3.75
CA LEU A 110 10.73 -15.07 4.12
C LEU A 110 12.05 -15.63 4.65
N GLY A 111 12.07 -16.88 5.13
CA GLY A 111 13.19 -17.46 5.86
C GLY A 111 13.35 -16.83 7.25
N SER A 112 12.26 -16.38 7.86
CA SER A 112 12.23 -15.80 9.21
C SER A 112 11.93 -16.86 10.28
N GLU A 113 12.31 -16.58 11.52
CA GLU A 113 12.00 -17.48 12.65
C GLU A 113 10.52 -17.37 13.04
N ASP A 114 9.97 -16.17 13.08
CA ASP A 114 8.54 -15.93 13.30
C ASP A 114 8.06 -14.67 12.57
N VAL A 115 6.74 -14.48 12.48
CA VAL A 115 6.08 -13.37 11.83
C VAL A 115 4.82 -12.95 12.57
N CYS A 116 4.48 -11.67 12.54
CA CYS A 116 3.16 -11.19 12.96
C CYS A 116 2.60 -10.13 12.00
N PHE A 117 1.28 -9.95 12.07
CA PHE A 117 0.51 -9.10 11.15
C PHE A 117 -0.29 -8.07 11.93
N VAL A 118 -0.17 -6.83 11.50
CA VAL A 118 -0.93 -5.68 12.01
C VAL A 118 -1.58 -4.93 10.84
N ASN A 119 -2.46 -3.97 11.14
CA ASN A 119 -3.31 -3.34 10.12
C ASN A 119 -2.60 -2.42 9.13
N ASN A 120 -1.36 -1.98 9.38
CA ASN A 120 -0.51 -1.24 8.44
C ASN A 120 0.94 -1.16 8.94
N ASN A 121 1.88 -0.71 8.08
CA ASN A 121 3.30 -0.65 8.46
C ASN A 121 3.63 0.44 9.50
N ALA A 122 2.86 1.50 9.59
CA ALA A 122 3.00 2.50 10.66
C ALA A 122 2.74 1.88 12.04
N SER A 123 1.71 1.02 12.11
CA SER A 123 1.42 0.24 13.33
C SER A 123 2.51 -0.79 13.62
N SER A 124 3.16 -1.38 12.57
CA SER A 124 4.33 -2.25 12.73
C SER A 124 5.45 -1.53 13.47
N LEU A 125 5.81 -0.35 12.99
CA LEU A 125 6.86 0.46 13.59
C LEU A 125 6.52 0.83 15.05
N TYR A 126 5.33 1.39 15.27
CA TYR A 126 4.91 1.84 16.59
C TYR A 126 4.91 0.71 17.61
N ILE A 127 4.23 -0.42 17.32
CA ILE A 127 4.13 -1.53 18.27
C ILE A 127 5.48 -2.19 18.54
N THR A 128 6.32 -2.31 17.52
CA THR A 128 7.68 -2.85 17.66
C THR A 128 8.51 -1.98 18.60
N LEU A 129 8.62 -0.69 18.33
CA LEU A 129 9.40 0.22 19.16
C LEU A 129 8.86 0.30 20.58
N LYS A 130 7.54 0.36 20.75
CA LYS A 130 6.91 0.39 22.10
C LYS A 130 7.14 -0.90 22.88
N THR A 131 7.11 -2.05 22.22
CA THR A 131 7.40 -3.34 22.85
C THR A 131 8.88 -3.45 23.24
N LEU A 132 9.80 -3.06 22.37
CA LEU A 132 11.22 -3.08 22.67
C LEU A 132 11.59 -2.14 23.82
N LYS A 133 10.95 -0.97 23.91
CA LYS A 133 11.07 -0.10 25.06
C LYS A 133 10.61 -0.79 26.34
N ASN A 134 9.41 -1.34 26.35
CA ASN A 134 8.75 -1.83 27.57
C ASN A 134 9.32 -3.16 28.10
N ILE A 135 9.73 -4.05 27.19
CA ILE A 135 10.17 -5.42 27.52
C ILE A 135 11.68 -5.53 27.54
N TYR A 136 12.36 -4.91 26.54
CA TYR A 136 13.81 -4.99 26.41
C TYR A 136 14.54 -3.78 27.00
N GLY A 137 13.81 -2.85 27.63
CA GLY A 137 14.39 -1.70 28.32
C GLY A 137 15.08 -0.68 27.42
N LYS A 138 14.79 -0.70 26.11
CA LYS A 138 15.42 0.24 25.18
C LYS A 138 14.96 1.69 25.47
N LYS A 139 15.89 2.64 25.40
CA LYS A 139 15.66 4.05 25.75
C LYS A 139 15.73 4.99 24.57
N SER A 140 16.45 4.60 23.51
CA SER A 140 16.65 5.45 22.34
C SER A 140 16.66 4.66 21.04
N VAL A 141 16.35 5.38 19.95
CA VAL A 141 16.40 4.91 18.55
C VAL A 141 17.46 5.73 17.83
N ILE A 142 18.50 5.09 17.34
CA ILE A 142 19.51 5.68 16.48
C ILE A 142 19.06 5.55 15.03
N ILE A 143 18.99 6.67 14.31
CA ILE A 143 18.57 6.73 12.93
C ILE A 143 19.45 7.68 12.12
N SER A 144 19.76 7.32 10.88
CA SER A 144 20.44 8.23 9.94
C SER A 144 19.52 9.39 9.56
N ARG A 145 20.07 10.62 9.55
CA ARG A 145 19.31 11.80 9.11
C ARG A 145 18.79 11.67 7.68
N GLY A 146 19.54 11.02 6.78
CA GLY A 146 19.11 10.72 5.42
C GLY A 146 17.97 9.71 5.30
N GLU A 147 17.58 9.06 6.40
CA GLU A 147 16.51 8.05 6.49
C GLU A 147 15.28 8.55 7.25
N ILE A 148 15.28 9.81 7.69
CA ILE A 148 14.13 10.45 8.33
C ILE A 148 13.15 10.85 7.23
N ILE A 149 12.09 10.07 7.07
CA ILE A 149 11.16 10.20 5.95
C ILE A 149 9.80 10.78 6.39
N GLU A 150 9.14 11.46 5.46
CA GLU A 150 7.71 11.74 5.47
C GLU A 150 7.05 10.94 4.34
N ILE A 151 5.97 10.25 4.63
CA ILE A 151 5.16 9.50 3.67
C ILE A 151 3.82 10.24 3.47
N GLY A 152 3.08 9.90 2.40
CA GLY A 152 1.78 10.53 2.10
C GLY A 152 0.82 10.57 3.29
N GLY A 153 0.02 11.65 3.37
CA GLY A 153 -0.91 11.87 4.49
C GLY A 153 -0.27 12.47 5.74
N SER A 154 0.88 13.15 5.57
CA SER A 154 1.62 13.79 6.68
C SER A 154 2.16 12.82 7.72
N TYR A 155 2.35 11.53 7.35
CA TYR A 155 3.02 10.57 8.21
C TYR A 155 4.50 10.89 8.30
N ARG A 156 4.95 11.35 9.46
CA ARG A 156 6.35 11.68 9.76
C ARG A 156 6.94 10.68 10.73
N LEU A 157 8.02 10.06 10.32
CA LEU A 157 8.72 9.06 11.13
C LEU A 157 9.10 9.57 12.54
N PRO A 158 9.64 10.79 12.72
CA PRO A 158 9.95 11.32 14.04
C PRO A 158 8.75 11.40 14.99
N GLU A 159 7.59 11.76 14.48
CA GLU A 159 6.36 11.86 15.29
C GLU A 159 5.94 10.49 15.82
N ILE A 160 6.03 9.43 15.00
CA ILE A 160 5.73 8.06 15.45
C ILE A 160 6.74 7.58 16.49
N ILE A 161 8.04 7.87 16.31
CA ILE A 161 9.06 7.53 17.30
C ILE A 161 8.78 8.24 18.61
N GLN A 162 8.42 9.51 18.56
CA GLN A 162 8.09 10.31 19.76
C GLN A 162 6.91 9.71 20.54
N GLU A 163 5.85 9.23 19.88
CA GLU A 163 4.70 8.58 20.50
C GLU A 163 5.07 7.29 21.26
N THR A 164 6.23 6.70 20.95
CA THR A 164 6.72 5.53 21.70
C THR A 164 7.43 5.92 23.00
N ASP A 165 7.68 7.21 23.26
CA ASP A 165 8.52 7.78 24.32
C ASP A 165 9.98 7.29 24.27
N LEU A 166 10.48 6.85 23.12
CA LEU A 166 11.90 6.62 22.88
C LEU A 166 12.56 7.92 22.45
N LYS A 167 13.77 8.17 22.95
CA LYS A 167 14.60 9.29 22.50
C LYS A 167 15.10 9.00 21.09
N MET A 168 14.77 9.84 20.13
CA MET A 168 15.36 9.75 18.79
C MET A 168 16.75 10.36 18.78
N VAL A 169 17.72 9.63 18.27
CA VAL A 169 19.13 10.04 18.13
C VAL A 169 19.47 10.08 16.64
N GLU A 170 19.49 11.30 16.09
CA GLU A 170 19.83 11.53 14.70
C GLU A 170 21.34 11.52 14.52
N ILE A 171 21.84 10.80 13.50
CA ILE A 171 23.26 10.71 13.17
C ILE A 171 23.53 11.05 11.70
N GLY A 172 24.78 11.35 11.40
CA GLY A 172 25.22 11.69 10.05
C GLY A 172 24.62 13.00 9.52
N THR A 173 24.53 13.09 8.21
CA THR A 173 23.95 14.21 7.47
C THR A 173 22.89 13.71 6.49
N THR A 174 22.22 14.61 5.77
CA THR A 174 21.16 14.25 4.81
C THR A 174 21.63 13.23 3.76
N ASN A 175 22.88 13.34 3.29
CA ASN A 175 23.41 12.52 2.19
C ASN A 175 24.52 11.57 2.60
N LYS A 176 25.05 11.67 3.83
CA LYS A 176 26.16 10.81 4.27
C LYS A 176 26.02 10.39 5.73
N THR A 177 26.09 9.09 5.94
CA THR A 177 26.18 8.49 7.26
C THR A 177 27.19 7.34 7.21
N LYS A 178 28.16 7.37 8.12
CA LYS A 178 29.24 6.41 8.19
C LYS A 178 29.05 5.45 9.38
N ILE A 179 29.71 4.32 9.33
CA ILE A 179 29.69 3.34 10.44
C ILE A 179 30.18 3.97 11.76
N THR A 180 31.15 4.89 11.69
CA THR A 180 31.68 5.62 12.85
C THR A 180 30.66 6.52 13.52
N ASP A 181 29.65 7.01 12.78
CA ASP A 181 28.56 7.82 13.34
C ASP A 181 27.65 6.95 14.21
N TYR A 182 27.34 5.73 13.75
CA TYR A 182 26.58 4.73 14.51
C TYR A 182 27.36 4.27 15.75
N GLU A 183 28.66 3.94 15.59
CA GLU A 183 29.51 3.50 16.70
C GLU A 183 29.59 4.56 17.81
N LYS A 184 29.79 5.83 17.46
CA LYS A 184 29.77 6.93 18.41
C LYS A 184 28.45 7.04 19.15
N ALA A 185 27.34 7.00 18.40
CA ALA A 185 26.00 7.13 18.97
C ALA A 185 25.67 5.96 19.94
N LEU A 186 26.07 4.72 19.61
CA LEU A 186 25.90 3.57 20.48
C LEU A 186 26.68 3.69 21.78
N LYS A 187 27.92 4.23 21.73
CA LYS A 187 28.75 4.49 22.92
C LYS A 187 28.15 5.58 23.82
N GLU A 188 27.50 6.58 23.24
CA GLU A 188 26.94 7.73 23.99
C GLU A 188 25.49 7.46 24.47
N ASN A 189 24.82 6.45 23.93
CA ASN A 189 23.42 6.12 24.27
C ASN A 189 23.29 4.60 24.56
N GLU A 190 23.53 4.24 25.80
CA GLU A 190 23.28 2.90 26.28
C GLU A 190 21.79 2.51 26.11
N ASP A 191 21.51 1.21 25.99
CA ASP A 191 20.14 0.68 25.77
C ASP A 191 19.46 1.26 24.51
N SER A 192 20.22 1.56 23.47
CA SER A 192 19.68 1.99 22.19
C SER A 192 19.38 0.83 21.24
N LEU A 193 18.60 1.12 20.20
CA LEU A 193 18.44 0.27 19.02
C LEU A 193 18.79 1.09 17.77
N ILE A 194 19.11 0.40 16.67
CA ILE A 194 19.29 1.00 15.36
C ILE A 194 18.04 0.76 14.52
N LEU A 195 17.46 1.84 14.00
CA LEU A 195 16.41 1.80 13.00
C LEU A 195 17.02 2.19 11.65
N LYS A 196 17.19 1.22 10.77
CA LYS A 196 17.52 1.41 9.36
C LYS A 196 16.22 1.56 8.59
N VAL A 197 16.07 2.64 7.80
CA VAL A 197 14.86 2.89 7.00
C VAL A 197 15.23 2.93 5.53
N HIS A 198 14.57 2.09 4.74
CA HIS A 198 14.73 2.10 3.31
C HIS A 198 14.00 3.30 2.68
N ARG A 199 14.69 4.06 1.84
CA ARG A 199 14.12 5.22 1.13
C ARG A 199 13.30 4.79 -0.07
N SER A 200 12.16 4.13 0.17
CA SER A 200 11.33 3.60 -0.90
C SER A 200 10.58 4.68 -1.71
N ASN A 201 10.36 5.88 -1.14
CA ASN A 201 9.49 6.93 -1.69
C ASN A 201 10.21 8.14 -2.27
N PHE A 202 11.53 8.24 -2.11
CA PHE A 202 12.38 9.27 -2.73
C PHE A 202 13.79 8.74 -2.94
N SER A 203 14.57 9.42 -3.77
CA SER A 203 15.97 9.11 -4.00
C SER A 203 16.86 10.31 -3.73
N ILE A 204 18.09 10.04 -3.26
CA ILE A 204 19.15 11.02 -3.13
C ILE A 204 20.25 10.62 -4.12
N ASN A 205 20.62 11.53 -5.02
CA ASN A 205 21.64 11.29 -6.02
C ASN A 205 22.90 12.15 -5.77
N GLY A 206 24.06 11.69 -6.23
CA GLY A 206 25.34 12.41 -6.12
C GLY A 206 26.23 11.85 -5.01
N PHE A 207 26.79 12.70 -4.16
CA PHE A 207 27.68 12.30 -3.06
C PHE A 207 26.89 11.68 -1.91
N VAL A 208 26.45 10.45 -2.06
CA VAL A 208 25.69 9.69 -1.07
C VAL A 208 26.57 8.60 -0.46
N GLU A 209 26.48 8.42 0.85
CA GLU A 209 27.13 7.33 1.58
C GLU A 209 26.18 6.83 2.67
N GLU A 210 25.93 5.54 2.68
CA GLU A 210 25.10 4.88 3.68
C GLU A 210 25.72 3.56 4.12
N VAL A 211 25.36 3.11 5.32
CA VAL A 211 25.89 1.88 5.91
C VAL A 211 24.92 0.73 5.57
N ASN A 212 25.47 -0.38 5.09
CA ASN A 212 24.68 -1.58 4.79
C ASN A 212 24.30 -2.34 6.08
N LEU A 213 23.28 -3.22 5.96
CA LEU A 213 22.76 -3.97 7.11
C LEU A 213 23.79 -4.90 7.74
N LYS A 214 24.68 -5.52 6.94
CA LYS A 214 25.69 -6.46 7.44
C LYS A 214 26.69 -5.79 8.38
N ASP A 215 27.14 -4.58 8.02
CA ASP A 215 28.07 -3.81 8.87
C ASP A 215 27.36 -3.31 10.13
N LEU A 216 26.07 -2.88 10.00
CA LEU A 216 25.26 -2.52 11.17
C LEU A 216 25.04 -3.69 12.10
N LYS A 217 24.80 -4.91 11.58
CA LYS A 217 24.62 -6.11 12.40
C LYS A 217 25.87 -6.42 13.22
N SER A 218 27.04 -6.39 12.59
CA SER A 218 28.32 -6.60 13.30
C SER A 218 28.51 -5.59 14.43
N LEU A 219 28.09 -4.34 14.20
CA LEU A 219 28.19 -3.28 15.20
C LEU A 219 27.15 -3.48 16.33
N THR A 220 25.91 -3.84 16.03
CA THR A 220 24.87 -4.08 17.06
C THR A 220 25.21 -5.26 17.96
N GLU A 221 25.77 -6.33 17.44
CA GLU A 221 26.25 -7.47 18.22
C GLU A 221 27.32 -7.07 19.23
N SER A 222 28.29 -6.22 18.83
CA SER A 222 29.35 -5.75 19.73
C SER A 222 28.87 -4.79 20.83
N HIS A 223 27.67 -4.21 20.69
CA HIS A 223 27.09 -3.22 21.61
C HIS A 223 25.79 -3.71 22.28
N ASN A 224 25.44 -4.99 22.15
CA ASN A 224 24.19 -5.56 22.65
C ASN A 224 22.95 -4.72 22.23
N SER A 225 22.95 -4.26 20.99
CA SER A 225 21.87 -3.47 20.40
C SER A 225 21.01 -4.31 19.46
N ILE A 226 19.88 -3.78 19.04
CA ILE A 226 18.93 -4.44 18.15
C ILE A 226 18.92 -3.68 16.81
N LEU A 227 18.97 -4.41 15.69
CA LEU A 227 18.89 -3.86 14.35
C LEU A 227 17.48 -4.09 13.75
N ILE A 228 16.76 -3.02 13.54
CA ILE A 228 15.45 -3.04 12.89
C ILE A 228 15.59 -2.46 11.48
N HIS A 229 15.02 -3.13 10.48
CA HIS A 229 14.92 -2.62 9.13
C HIS A 229 13.47 -2.33 8.75
N ASP A 230 13.12 -1.05 8.66
CA ASP A 230 11.87 -0.62 8.03
C ASP A 230 12.07 -0.56 6.52
N LEU A 231 11.77 -1.66 5.84
CA LEU A 231 11.88 -1.79 4.39
C LEU A 231 10.75 -1.05 3.67
N GLY A 232 9.57 -1.04 4.26
CA GLY A 232 8.40 -0.32 3.77
C GLY A 232 7.81 -0.83 2.46
N SER A 233 8.63 -1.05 1.42
CA SER A 233 8.19 -1.45 0.06
C SER A 233 7.65 -2.88 -0.02
N GLY A 234 8.27 -3.82 0.69
CA GLY A 234 7.81 -5.21 0.78
C GLY A 234 8.06 -6.06 -0.47
N LEU A 235 9.20 -5.88 -1.12
CA LEU A 235 9.61 -6.77 -2.20
C LEU A 235 9.94 -8.17 -1.63
N VAL A 236 9.16 -9.18 -2.05
CA VAL A 236 9.28 -10.58 -1.63
C VAL A 236 9.49 -11.51 -2.82
N ALA A 237 9.13 -11.06 -4.03
CA ALA A 237 9.33 -11.80 -5.25
C ALA A 237 10.79 -12.24 -5.40
N SER A 238 10.99 -13.49 -5.80
CA SER A 238 12.34 -14.05 -5.94
C SER A 238 13.09 -13.42 -7.10
N ARG A 239 14.41 -13.21 -6.96
CA ARG A 239 15.26 -12.74 -8.08
C ARG A 239 15.10 -13.62 -9.31
N LYS A 240 14.99 -14.94 -9.11
CA LYS A 240 14.77 -15.90 -10.20
C LYS A 240 13.45 -15.68 -10.95
N PHE A 241 12.37 -15.29 -10.25
CA PHE A 241 11.11 -14.92 -10.90
C PHE A 241 11.27 -13.63 -11.69
N LEU A 242 11.88 -12.60 -11.11
CA LEU A 242 12.10 -11.31 -11.79
C LEU A 242 12.94 -11.47 -13.06
N GLU A 243 14.02 -12.26 -13.01
CA GLU A 243 14.84 -12.60 -14.18
C GLU A 243 14.04 -13.35 -15.26
N LYS A 244 13.27 -14.36 -14.86
CA LYS A 244 12.44 -15.17 -15.77
C LYS A 244 11.43 -14.32 -16.54
N GLU A 245 10.81 -13.36 -15.86
CA GLU A 245 9.80 -12.46 -16.44
C GLU A 245 10.42 -11.18 -17.06
N ASN A 246 11.77 -11.08 -17.13
CA ASN A 246 12.52 -9.92 -17.61
C ASN A 246 12.16 -8.60 -16.91
N ILE A 247 11.99 -8.64 -15.58
CA ILE A 247 11.65 -7.49 -14.74
C ILE A 247 12.91 -7.00 -14.04
N ASP A 248 13.55 -5.97 -14.57
CA ASP A 248 14.83 -5.39 -14.10
C ASP A 248 14.68 -4.14 -13.22
N ILE A 249 13.50 -3.53 -13.19
CA ILE A 249 13.25 -2.29 -12.43
C ILE A 249 13.48 -2.42 -10.92
N PHE A 250 13.55 -3.65 -10.40
CA PHE A 250 13.76 -3.97 -8.98
C PHE A 250 15.17 -4.43 -8.64
N ASP A 251 16.15 -4.33 -9.54
CA ASP A 251 17.51 -4.84 -9.29
C ASP A 251 18.17 -4.21 -8.07
N ASP A 252 17.93 -2.91 -7.87
CA ASP A 252 18.45 -2.15 -6.72
C ASP A 252 17.52 -2.18 -5.49
N GLU A 253 16.32 -2.76 -5.60
CA GLU A 253 15.35 -2.80 -4.51
C GLU A 253 15.65 -4.00 -3.61
N PRO A 254 15.91 -3.81 -2.30
CA PRO A 254 16.19 -4.92 -1.40
C PRO A 254 14.94 -5.78 -1.17
N THR A 255 15.12 -7.11 -1.12
CA THR A 255 14.05 -8.00 -0.70
C THR A 255 14.01 -8.16 0.82
N VAL A 256 12.85 -8.56 1.35
CA VAL A 256 12.69 -8.89 2.76
C VAL A 256 13.66 -10.01 3.18
N GLN A 257 13.81 -11.03 2.33
CA GLN A 257 14.71 -12.17 2.56
C GLN A 257 16.19 -11.74 2.61
N GLU A 258 16.59 -10.80 1.74
CA GLU A 258 17.95 -10.24 1.76
C GLU A 258 18.22 -9.46 3.05
N SER A 259 17.24 -8.66 3.51
CA SER A 259 17.36 -7.90 4.75
C SER A 259 17.54 -8.81 5.98
N LEU A 260 16.77 -9.90 6.06
CA LEU A 260 16.92 -10.89 7.13
C LEU A 260 18.28 -11.62 7.05
N ARG A 261 18.70 -12.06 5.86
CA ARG A 261 20.02 -12.70 5.67
C ARG A 261 21.20 -11.80 5.96
N GLN A 262 21.05 -10.49 5.79
CA GLN A 262 22.07 -9.50 6.15
C GLN A 262 22.09 -9.18 7.65
N GLY A 263 21.20 -9.80 8.44
CA GLY A 263 21.25 -9.78 9.88
C GLY A 263 20.33 -8.77 10.56
N ALA A 264 19.33 -8.21 9.88
CA ALA A 264 18.29 -7.48 10.57
C ALA A 264 17.56 -8.38 11.57
N ASP A 265 17.47 -8.00 12.83
CA ASP A 265 16.77 -8.77 13.86
C ASP A 265 15.26 -8.75 13.60
N LEU A 266 14.74 -7.62 13.15
CA LEU A 266 13.36 -7.45 12.68
C LEU A 266 13.33 -6.69 11.36
N VAL A 267 12.50 -7.16 10.43
CA VAL A 267 12.17 -6.47 9.18
C VAL A 267 10.69 -6.19 9.16
N MET A 268 10.29 -4.98 8.77
CA MET A 268 8.88 -4.61 8.65
C MET A 268 8.57 -4.00 7.28
N PHE A 269 7.37 -4.31 6.77
CA PHE A 269 6.94 -3.86 5.44
C PHE A 269 5.42 -3.84 5.27
N SER A 270 4.98 -3.17 4.20
CA SER A 270 3.57 -3.04 3.85
C SER A 270 3.09 -4.19 2.95
N GLY A 271 1.93 -4.77 3.25
CA GLY A 271 1.33 -5.82 2.43
C GLY A 271 0.69 -5.29 1.14
N ASP A 272 0.27 -4.04 1.10
CA ASP A 272 -0.43 -3.40 -0.02
C ASP A 272 0.48 -2.66 -1.02
N LYS A 273 1.80 -2.90 -0.92
CA LYS A 273 2.77 -2.39 -1.88
C LYS A 273 3.33 -3.53 -2.75
N LEU A 274 4.65 -3.74 -2.79
CA LEU A 274 5.28 -4.76 -3.66
C LEU A 274 4.96 -6.20 -3.25
N PHE A 275 4.47 -6.43 -2.03
CA PHE A 275 3.92 -7.74 -1.66
C PHE A 275 2.64 -8.08 -2.44
N GLY A 276 1.88 -7.07 -2.88
CA GLY A 276 0.74 -7.25 -3.79
C GLY A 276 -0.53 -7.80 -3.14
N SER A 277 -0.77 -7.50 -1.86
CA SER A 277 -1.95 -7.95 -1.10
C SER A 277 -2.74 -6.77 -0.50
N LEU A 278 -3.59 -7.04 0.48
CA LEU A 278 -4.33 -6.00 1.20
C LEU A 278 -3.44 -5.23 2.17
N GLN A 279 -3.90 -4.01 2.52
CA GLN A 279 -3.25 -3.18 3.53
C GLN A 279 -3.04 -3.95 4.82
N SER A 280 -1.77 -4.08 5.19
CA SER A 280 -1.28 -4.71 6.41
C SER A 280 0.13 -4.25 6.69
N GLY A 281 0.55 -4.37 7.93
CA GLY A 281 1.95 -4.31 8.33
C GLY A 281 2.41 -5.71 8.67
N ILE A 282 3.54 -6.12 8.13
CA ILE A 282 4.14 -7.43 8.35
C ILE A 282 5.48 -7.23 9.07
N ILE A 283 5.66 -7.90 10.21
CA ILE A 283 6.87 -7.85 11.01
C ILE A 283 7.43 -9.26 11.05
N ALA A 284 8.65 -9.47 10.55
CA ALA A 284 9.30 -10.77 10.46
C ALA A 284 10.71 -10.70 11.05
N GLY A 285 11.17 -11.79 11.68
CA GLY A 285 12.52 -11.87 12.21
C GLY A 285 12.63 -12.77 13.44
N ASP A 286 13.33 -12.29 14.46
CA ASP A 286 13.61 -13.00 15.70
C ASP A 286 12.33 -13.45 16.41
N LYS A 287 12.31 -14.74 16.80
CA LYS A 287 11.14 -15.39 17.37
C LYS A 287 10.72 -14.80 18.73
N GLU A 288 11.69 -14.50 19.59
CA GLU A 288 11.40 -14.01 20.95
C GLU A 288 10.84 -12.59 20.90
N MET A 289 11.39 -11.73 20.02
CA MET A 289 10.90 -10.38 19.80
C MET A 289 9.50 -10.40 19.18
N ILE A 290 9.26 -11.22 18.17
CA ILE A 290 7.93 -11.37 17.55
C ILE A 290 6.91 -11.89 18.56
N GLN A 291 7.28 -12.86 19.39
CA GLN A 291 6.40 -13.36 20.44
C GLN A 291 6.08 -12.27 21.47
N SER A 292 7.07 -11.47 21.87
CA SER A 292 6.88 -10.33 22.77
C SER A 292 5.91 -9.29 22.19
N ILE A 293 5.99 -9.04 20.86
CA ILE A 293 5.05 -8.16 20.15
C ILE A 293 3.63 -8.74 20.19
N LYS A 294 3.46 -10.05 19.90
CA LYS A 294 2.16 -10.75 19.92
C LYS A 294 1.51 -10.75 21.31
N GLU A 295 2.32 -10.79 22.37
CA GLU A 295 1.88 -10.79 23.76
C GLU A 295 1.58 -9.38 24.29
N SER A 296 2.06 -8.33 23.63
CA SER A 296 1.76 -6.96 24.00
C SER A 296 0.25 -6.70 24.00
N PRO A 297 -0.31 -6.07 25.05
CA PRO A 297 -1.73 -5.67 25.08
C PRO A 297 -2.14 -4.83 23.87
N LEU A 298 -1.23 -4.00 23.35
CA LEU A 298 -1.43 -3.17 22.16
C LEU A 298 -1.62 -3.99 20.88
N PHE A 299 -1.06 -5.21 20.81
CA PHE A 299 -1.21 -6.04 19.60
C PHE A 299 -2.68 -6.32 19.26
N ARG A 300 -3.54 -6.44 20.30
CA ARG A 300 -4.98 -6.63 20.09
C ARG A 300 -5.64 -5.47 19.37
N THR A 301 -5.17 -4.25 19.57
CA THR A 301 -5.72 -3.03 18.95
C THR A 301 -5.31 -2.90 17.48
N TYR A 302 -4.21 -3.54 17.09
CA TYR A 302 -3.66 -3.49 15.72
C TYR A 302 -3.91 -4.77 14.91
N ARG A 303 -4.68 -5.71 15.40
CA ARG A 303 -4.96 -6.97 14.69
C ARG A 303 -5.59 -6.74 13.33
N CYS A 304 -5.09 -7.44 12.32
CA CYS A 304 -5.74 -7.54 11.03
C CYS A 304 -7.12 -8.18 11.11
N SER A 305 -8.01 -7.77 10.21
CA SER A 305 -9.31 -8.40 10.02
C SER A 305 -9.17 -9.84 9.50
N PRO A 306 -10.17 -10.72 9.68
CA PRO A 306 -10.18 -12.04 9.05
C PRO A 306 -10.01 -11.98 7.53
N LEU A 307 -10.63 -11.01 6.87
CA LEU A 307 -10.54 -10.82 5.42
C LEU A 307 -9.10 -10.48 4.98
N THR A 308 -8.43 -9.59 5.71
CA THR A 308 -7.03 -9.25 5.44
C THR A 308 -6.12 -10.47 5.60
N LEU A 309 -6.30 -11.27 6.66
CA LEU A 309 -5.49 -12.47 6.89
C LEU A 309 -5.76 -13.56 5.85
N PHE A 310 -6.99 -13.69 5.38
CA PHE A 310 -7.34 -14.58 4.28
C PHE A 310 -6.60 -14.21 3.00
N GLU A 311 -6.66 -12.95 2.60
CA GLU A 311 -6.00 -12.48 1.37
C GLU A 311 -4.47 -12.54 1.48
N LEU A 312 -3.90 -12.25 2.65
CA LEU A 312 -2.48 -12.44 2.90
C LEU A 312 -2.07 -13.92 2.73
N GLN A 313 -2.91 -14.85 3.20
CA GLN A 313 -2.68 -16.29 3.04
C GLN A 313 -2.69 -16.70 1.57
N GLU A 314 -3.70 -16.27 0.80
CA GLU A 314 -3.81 -16.57 -0.63
C GLU A 314 -2.61 -16.00 -1.41
N THR A 315 -2.24 -14.75 -1.15
CA THR A 315 -1.05 -14.12 -1.75
C THR A 315 0.23 -14.88 -1.38
N THR A 316 0.39 -15.24 -0.10
CA THR A 316 1.55 -16.01 0.38
C THR A 316 1.63 -17.38 -0.28
N ASN A 317 0.50 -18.06 -0.45
CA ASN A 317 0.43 -19.35 -1.12
C ASN A 317 0.91 -19.27 -2.58
N LYS A 318 0.55 -18.20 -3.30
CA LYS A 318 1.04 -17.97 -4.68
C LYS A 318 2.57 -17.84 -4.70
N TYR A 319 3.17 -17.09 -3.78
CA TYR A 319 4.63 -17.00 -3.66
C TYR A 319 5.29 -18.34 -3.32
N VAL A 320 4.80 -19.05 -2.31
CA VAL A 320 5.36 -20.34 -1.88
C VAL A 320 5.25 -21.40 -2.99
N SER A 321 4.16 -21.37 -3.76
CA SER A 321 3.93 -22.26 -4.91
C SER A 321 4.67 -21.83 -6.18
N LYS A 322 5.44 -20.73 -6.15
CA LYS A 322 6.15 -20.15 -7.32
C LYS A 322 5.22 -19.75 -8.45
N ASN A 323 4.04 -19.28 -8.10
CA ASN A 323 3.01 -18.78 -9.00
C ASN A 323 2.86 -17.26 -8.83
N GLU A 324 3.97 -16.54 -8.64
CA GLU A 324 4.00 -15.08 -8.43
C GLU A 324 3.24 -14.32 -9.52
N ILE A 325 3.27 -14.84 -10.76
CA ILE A 325 2.58 -14.24 -11.90
C ILE A 325 1.05 -14.21 -11.75
N GLU A 326 0.46 -15.03 -10.86
CA GLU A 326 -0.97 -15.00 -10.57
C GLU A 326 -1.36 -13.87 -9.61
N ILE A 327 -0.40 -13.19 -9.00
CA ILE A 327 -0.66 -12.01 -8.19
C ILE A 327 -0.92 -10.83 -9.15
N PRO A 328 -2.05 -10.11 -9.02
CA PRO A 328 -2.42 -9.05 -9.95
C PRO A 328 -1.32 -8.02 -10.21
N LEU A 329 -0.60 -7.62 -9.17
CA LEU A 329 0.54 -6.71 -9.29
C LEU A 329 1.61 -7.23 -10.26
N TRP A 330 2.05 -8.48 -10.08
CA TRP A 330 3.09 -9.07 -10.91
C TRP A 330 2.62 -9.37 -12.32
N LYS A 331 1.36 -9.78 -12.47
CA LYS A 331 0.73 -9.95 -13.78
C LYS A 331 0.74 -8.66 -14.60
N MET A 332 0.47 -7.51 -13.97
CA MET A 332 0.52 -6.21 -14.64
C MET A 332 1.96 -5.79 -14.99
N ILE A 333 2.91 -6.00 -14.08
CA ILE A 333 4.32 -5.60 -14.29
C ILE A 333 4.99 -6.46 -15.38
N ALA A 334 4.69 -7.75 -15.41
CA ALA A 334 5.28 -8.69 -16.37
C ALA A 334 4.73 -8.57 -17.80
N MET A 335 3.65 -7.81 -17.99
CA MET A 335 3.06 -7.62 -19.32
C MET A 335 4.02 -6.85 -20.22
N ASN A 336 4.42 -7.45 -21.33
CA ASN A 336 5.34 -6.82 -22.25
C ASN A 336 4.67 -5.76 -23.14
N TYR A 337 5.49 -4.92 -23.78
CA TYR A 337 5.01 -3.80 -24.58
C TYR A 337 4.12 -4.24 -25.75
N GLU A 338 4.44 -5.35 -26.43
CA GLU A 338 3.66 -5.88 -27.55
C GLU A 338 2.27 -6.36 -27.13
N GLU A 339 2.18 -7.01 -25.98
CA GLU A 339 0.89 -7.42 -25.39
C GLU A 339 0.01 -6.21 -25.08
N LEU A 340 0.61 -5.15 -24.53
CA LEU A 340 -0.09 -3.89 -24.26
C LEU A 340 -0.54 -3.21 -25.56
N GLU A 341 0.31 -3.19 -26.59
CA GLU A 341 -0.06 -2.66 -27.90
C GLU A 341 -1.22 -3.42 -28.53
N ASN A 342 -1.22 -4.75 -28.47
CA ASN A 342 -2.30 -5.58 -28.97
C ASN A 342 -3.62 -5.33 -28.21
N ARG A 343 -3.54 -5.16 -26.88
CA ARG A 343 -4.68 -4.76 -26.05
C ARG A 343 -5.25 -3.40 -26.47
N ILE A 344 -4.39 -2.42 -26.71
CA ILE A 344 -4.81 -1.08 -27.17
C ILE A 344 -5.47 -1.17 -28.55
N LYS A 345 -4.85 -1.87 -29.50
CA LYS A 345 -5.39 -2.06 -30.86
C LYS A 345 -6.81 -2.62 -30.82
N SER A 346 -7.04 -3.68 -30.02
CA SER A 346 -8.37 -4.31 -29.92
C SER A 346 -9.46 -3.37 -29.39
N ILE A 347 -9.09 -2.41 -28.54
CA ILE A 347 -10.03 -1.41 -27.99
C ILE A 347 -10.22 -0.26 -28.98
N THR A 348 -9.12 0.23 -29.58
CA THR A 348 -9.14 1.41 -30.45
C THR A 348 -9.79 1.16 -31.81
N GLU A 349 -9.79 -0.07 -32.32
CA GLU A 349 -10.50 -0.45 -33.54
C GLU A 349 -11.98 -0.06 -33.55
N ASN A 350 -12.60 -0.04 -32.37
CA ASN A 350 -14.02 0.30 -32.21
C ASN A 350 -14.27 1.73 -31.67
N LEU A 351 -13.22 2.49 -31.40
CA LEU A 351 -13.34 3.86 -30.89
C LEU A 351 -13.68 4.83 -31.99
N LYS A 352 -14.85 5.50 -31.87
CA LYS A 352 -15.31 6.54 -32.79
C LYS A 352 -14.75 7.93 -32.50
N ILE A 353 -13.96 8.05 -31.43
CA ILE A 353 -13.34 9.30 -30.99
C ILE A 353 -11.96 9.40 -31.61
N LYS A 354 -11.59 10.59 -32.12
CA LYS A 354 -10.23 10.85 -32.61
C LYS A 354 -9.24 10.67 -31.46
N HIS A 355 -8.29 9.80 -31.66
CA HIS A 355 -7.28 9.43 -30.69
C HIS A 355 -5.94 9.15 -31.36
N GLU A 356 -4.89 9.14 -30.56
CA GLU A 356 -3.55 8.71 -30.95
C GLU A 356 -3.06 7.66 -29.96
N VAL A 357 -2.32 6.67 -30.46
CA VAL A 357 -1.59 5.74 -29.60
C VAL A 357 -0.16 6.24 -29.50
N VAL A 358 0.28 6.58 -28.32
CA VAL A 358 1.61 7.16 -28.10
C VAL A 358 2.39 6.33 -27.09
N HIS A 359 3.72 6.39 -27.19
CA HIS A 359 4.61 5.81 -26.18
C HIS A 359 4.65 6.74 -24.95
N ASP A 360 4.45 6.17 -23.77
CA ASP A 360 4.53 6.85 -22.49
C ASP A 360 5.10 5.91 -21.42
N ASN A 361 5.08 6.32 -20.17
CA ASN A 361 5.59 5.55 -19.04
C ASN A 361 4.55 5.43 -17.94
N SER A 362 4.39 4.23 -17.43
CA SER A 362 3.72 3.96 -16.16
C SER A 362 4.74 4.02 -15.02
N VAL A 363 4.26 4.32 -13.82
CA VAL A 363 5.07 4.41 -12.60
C VAL A 363 4.56 3.47 -11.52
N MET A 364 5.44 3.03 -10.63
CA MET A 364 5.01 2.21 -9.49
C MET A 364 4.07 2.99 -8.57
N GLY A 365 4.40 4.22 -8.19
CA GLY A 365 3.59 5.04 -7.31
C GLY A 365 3.56 4.54 -5.85
N GLY A 366 2.66 5.11 -5.05
CA GLY A 366 2.41 4.67 -3.68
C GLY A 366 3.59 4.80 -2.72
N GLY A 367 4.61 5.60 -3.07
CA GLY A 367 5.84 5.69 -2.29
C GLY A 367 6.78 4.50 -2.51
N THR A 368 6.84 3.99 -3.73
CA THR A 368 7.73 2.90 -4.16
C THR A 368 8.42 3.26 -5.47
N LEU A 369 9.74 3.09 -5.56
CA LEU A 369 10.55 3.25 -6.77
C LEU A 369 10.30 4.56 -7.54
N PRO A 370 10.55 5.73 -6.95
CA PRO A 370 10.10 7.04 -7.46
C PRO A 370 10.70 7.40 -8.84
N ASN A 371 11.83 6.82 -9.23
CA ASN A 371 12.54 7.11 -10.48
C ASN A 371 12.59 5.92 -11.45
N LYS A 372 11.76 4.91 -11.22
CA LYS A 372 11.67 3.75 -12.11
C LYS A 372 10.39 3.83 -12.94
N PHE A 373 10.51 3.55 -14.23
CA PHE A 373 9.45 3.68 -15.21
C PHE A 373 9.25 2.35 -15.94
N ILE A 374 8.00 2.06 -16.28
CA ILE A 374 7.62 0.91 -17.10
C ILE A 374 7.09 1.47 -18.43
N ALA A 375 7.73 1.12 -19.52
CA ALA A 375 7.29 1.53 -20.86
C ALA A 375 5.86 1.06 -21.11
N SER A 376 4.98 1.97 -21.49
CA SER A 376 3.58 1.68 -21.76
C SER A 376 3.08 2.43 -22.99
N PRO A 377 2.46 1.76 -23.95
CA PRO A 377 1.66 2.44 -24.94
C PRO A 377 0.38 2.94 -24.28
N VAL A 378 -0.07 4.13 -24.63
CA VAL A 378 -1.27 4.75 -24.05
C VAL A 378 -2.16 5.35 -25.14
N ILE A 379 -3.45 5.45 -24.88
CA ILE A 379 -4.40 6.17 -25.73
C ILE A 379 -4.42 7.63 -25.29
N GLN A 380 -4.09 8.52 -26.22
CA GLN A 380 -4.14 9.98 -26.02
C GLN A 380 -5.32 10.59 -26.78
N ILE A 381 -6.13 11.37 -26.07
CA ILE A 381 -7.32 12.02 -26.61
C ILE A 381 -7.28 13.50 -26.24
N SER A 382 -7.45 14.40 -27.21
CA SER A 382 -7.49 15.84 -26.93
C SER A 382 -8.71 16.20 -26.09
N GLU A 383 -8.50 16.80 -24.90
CA GLU A 383 -9.56 17.29 -24.02
C GLU A 383 -10.28 18.49 -24.64
N LEU A 384 -9.56 19.35 -25.37
CA LEU A 384 -10.13 20.53 -26.05
C LEU A 384 -11.14 20.13 -27.13
N GLU A 385 -10.92 19.03 -27.83
CA GLU A 385 -11.84 18.52 -28.85
C GLU A 385 -12.99 17.68 -28.22
N ASN A 386 -12.86 17.27 -26.94
CA ASN A 386 -13.77 16.35 -26.27
C ASN A 386 -14.10 16.79 -24.83
N THR A 387 -14.54 18.02 -24.65
CA THR A 387 -14.76 18.70 -23.36
C THR A 387 -15.64 17.94 -22.35
N ASN A 388 -16.47 17.01 -22.81
CA ASN A 388 -17.33 16.18 -21.95
C ASN A 388 -16.82 14.76 -21.73
N LEU A 389 -15.67 14.37 -22.32
CA LEU A 389 -15.20 12.98 -22.26
C LEU A 389 -14.77 12.60 -20.85
N MET A 390 -13.99 13.45 -20.19
CA MET A 390 -13.56 13.23 -18.81
C MET A 390 -14.76 12.99 -17.88
N SER A 391 -15.78 13.82 -18.01
CA SER A 391 -17.03 13.64 -17.28
C SER A 391 -17.68 12.28 -17.56
N LYS A 392 -17.78 11.87 -18.82
CA LYS A 392 -18.36 10.59 -19.20
C LYS A 392 -17.56 9.39 -18.66
N LEU A 393 -16.24 9.46 -18.67
CA LEU A 393 -15.39 8.41 -18.13
C LEU A 393 -15.59 8.23 -16.63
N ILE A 394 -15.58 9.32 -15.87
CA ILE A 394 -15.75 9.30 -14.40
C ILE A 394 -17.17 8.88 -14.00
N HIS A 395 -18.18 9.27 -14.80
CA HIS A 395 -19.59 9.03 -14.51
C HIS A 395 -20.16 7.75 -15.12
N ASN A 396 -19.27 6.92 -15.68
CA ASN A 396 -19.69 5.59 -16.16
C ASN A 396 -20.12 4.69 -14.98
N GLU A 397 -20.85 3.64 -15.23
CA GLU A 397 -21.31 2.65 -14.23
C GLU A 397 -20.12 2.14 -13.40
N ILE A 398 -19.04 1.74 -14.07
CA ILE A 398 -17.73 1.52 -13.46
C ILE A 398 -16.85 2.69 -13.90
N PRO A 399 -16.54 3.66 -13.00
CA PRO A 399 -15.74 4.82 -13.35
C PRO A 399 -14.38 4.44 -13.92
N ILE A 400 -14.00 5.11 -15.00
CA ILE A 400 -12.68 4.98 -15.62
C ILE A 400 -11.87 6.21 -15.21
N ILE A 401 -10.74 5.99 -14.55
CA ILE A 401 -9.89 7.07 -13.99
C ILE A 401 -8.64 7.22 -14.86
N PRO A 402 -8.63 8.16 -15.81
CA PRO A 402 -7.45 8.49 -16.62
C PRO A 402 -6.57 9.52 -15.91
N ARG A 403 -5.42 9.85 -16.51
CA ARG A 403 -4.65 11.05 -16.15
C ARG A 403 -4.80 12.14 -17.19
N ILE A 404 -4.55 13.40 -16.80
CA ILE A 404 -4.49 14.55 -17.71
C ILE A 404 -3.01 14.96 -17.86
N ASN A 405 -2.58 15.15 -19.10
CA ASN A 405 -1.27 15.67 -19.42
C ASN A 405 -1.38 16.69 -20.57
N LYS A 406 -0.98 17.93 -20.34
CA LYS A 406 -0.97 19.02 -21.34
C LYS A 406 -2.27 19.13 -22.17
N ASN A 407 -3.42 19.14 -21.51
CA ASN A 407 -4.76 19.18 -22.13
C ASN A 407 -5.13 17.91 -22.94
N ASN A 408 -4.48 16.81 -22.68
CA ASN A 408 -4.86 15.50 -23.22
C ASN A 408 -5.31 14.56 -22.10
N ILE A 409 -6.35 13.82 -22.38
CA ILE A 409 -6.78 12.68 -21.55
C ILE A 409 -5.94 11.50 -21.97
N ILE A 410 -5.21 10.94 -21.02
CA ILE A 410 -4.34 9.76 -21.20
C ILE A 410 -4.99 8.57 -20.54
N ILE A 411 -5.24 7.52 -21.34
CA ILE A 411 -5.81 6.26 -20.88
C ILE A 411 -4.71 5.20 -20.99
N ASP A 412 -4.21 4.77 -19.86
CA ASP A 412 -3.18 3.75 -19.73
C ASP A 412 -3.82 2.39 -19.42
N LEU A 413 -3.64 1.41 -20.30
CA LEU A 413 -4.25 0.09 -20.16
C LEU A 413 -3.32 -0.95 -19.52
N SER A 414 -2.09 -0.59 -19.19
CA SER A 414 -1.12 -1.47 -18.52
C SER A 414 -1.56 -1.91 -17.13
N LEU A 415 -2.43 -1.10 -16.49
CA LEU A 415 -2.87 -1.28 -15.11
C LEU A 415 -4.22 -1.97 -14.98
N ILE A 416 -4.82 -2.37 -16.07
CA ILE A 416 -6.14 -3.01 -16.03
C ILE A 416 -5.92 -4.49 -15.82
N HIS A 417 -6.17 -4.92 -14.59
CA HIS A 417 -6.29 -6.33 -14.28
C HIS A 417 -7.67 -6.83 -14.71
N ILE A 418 -7.69 -7.64 -15.76
CA ILE A 418 -8.89 -8.28 -16.30
C ILE A 418 -8.80 -9.78 -16.05
#